data_3b2a3c86b7b0fab74ad2b9678fbadda3
#
_entry.id   3b2a3c86b7b0fab74ad2b9678fbadda3
#
_cell.length_a   1.000
_cell.length_b   1.000
_cell.length_c   1.000
_cell.angle_alpha   90.00
_cell.angle_beta   90.00
_cell.angle_gamma   90.00
#
_symmetry.space_group_name_H-M   'P 1'
#
loop_
_entity.id
_entity.type
_entity.pdbx_description
1 polymer ?
#
loop_
_entity_poly.entity_id
_entity_poly.type
_entity_poly.pdbx_seq_one_letter_code
_entity_poly.pdbx_strand_id
1 'polypeptide(L)'
;MRAGLVLLVLGCRTQPDRAPCSTVAARFDHVARAGLGSGVDDAVRRGVEAQLPGIRSTLERLCIEGKWSAEVRDCMVGADDRVTFDACAQLLTDDQRRALDK
;
A
#
# COMPACT_ATOMS: atom_id res chain seq x y z
N MET A 1 -20.05 28.57 -23.40
CA MET A 1 -19.85 28.29 -23.19
C MET A 1 -19.41 27.57 -22.72
N ARG A 2 -19.49 27.33 -22.76
CA ARG A 2 -19.15 26.74 -22.34
C ARG A 2 -18.33 26.09 -22.13
N ALA A 3 -18.28 25.79 -22.27
CA ALA A 3 -17.43 25.23 -22.30
C ALA A 3 -16.60 25.12 -21.42
N GLY A 4 -16.48 25.49 -21.13
CA GLY A 4 -15.66 25.50 -20.34
C GLY A 4 -15.73 24.63 -19.42
N LEU A 5 -16.24 24.56 -19.46
CA LEU A 5 -16.21 23.98 -18.81
C LEU A 5 -15.82 22.94 -18.58
N VAL A 6 -15.96 22.76 -18.71
CA VAL A 6 -15.75 21.72 -18.66
C VAL A 6 -14.62 21.29 -18.45
N LEU A 7 -14.15 21.49 -18.58
CA LEU A 7 -13.12 21.12 -18.47
C LEU A 7 -12.49 21.00 -17.43
N LEU A 8 -12.60 21.47 -16.99
CA LEU A 8 -12.09 21.50 -16.00
C LEU A 8 -12.09 20.47 -15.33
N VAL A 9 -12.70 20.33 -15.34
CA VAL A 9 -13.00 19.35 -14.71
C VAL A 9 -12.18 18.36 -14.81
N LEU A 10 -11.82 18.29 -15.63
CA LEU A 10 -11.14 17.34 -15.86
C LEU A 10 -10.00 17.17 -15.25
N GLY A 11 -9.38 17.93 -15.30
CA GLY A 11 -8.12 17.73 -14.84
C GLY A 11 -8.08 17.10 -13.62
N CYS A 12 -8.81 17.53 -12.84
CA CYS A 12 -8.62 17.11 -11.60
C CYS A 12 -8.80 15.73 -11.42
N ARG A 13 -9.50 15.13 -12.24
CA ARG A 13 -9.76 13.88 -11.96
C ARG A 13 -8.72 13.00 -12.10
N THR A 14 -7.75 13.28 -12.66
CA THR A 14 -6.80 12.29 -12.94
C THR A 14 -5.97 11.90 -11.81
N GLN A 15 -5.63 12.79 -10.96
CA GLN A 15 -4.79 12.42 -9.95
C GLN A 15 -5.33 11.54 -8.97
N PRO A 16 -6.52 11.59 -8.64
CA PRO A 16 -6.99 10.78 -7.55
C PRO A 16 -6.88 9.32 -7.80
N ASP A 17 -6.68 8.92 -8.99
CA ASP A 17 -6.61 7.51 -9.27
C ASP A 17 -5.32 6.89 -8.86
N ARG A 18 -4.34 7.69 -8.50
CA ARG A 18 -3.05 7.15 -8.17
C ARG A 18 -2.93 7.05 -6.69
N ALA A 19 -2.80 5.83 -6.19
CA ALA A 19 -2.63 5.62 -4.77
C ALA A 19 -1.22 6.06 -4.35
N PRO A 20 -1.10 6.93 -3.35
CA PRO A 20 0.22 7.32 -2.88
C PRO A 20 0.84 6.22 -2.03
N CYS A 21 2.15 6.30 -1.83
CA CYS A 21 2.86 5.31 -1.04
C CYS A 21 2.37 5.26 0.42
N SER A 22 1.90 6.38 0.95
CA SER A 22 1.35 6.39 2.29
C SER A 22 0.09 5.54 2.38
N THR A 23 -0.73 5.51 1.33
CA THR A 23 -1.93 4.69 1.31
C THR A 23 -1.59 3.20 1.19
N VAL A 24 -0.53 2.88 0.44
CA VAL A 24 -0.05 1.51 0.36
C VAL A 24 0.36 1.02 1.75
N ALA A 25 1.12 1.84 2.47
CA ALA A 25 1.58 1.48 3.81
C ALA A 25 0.41 1.34 4.78
N ALA A 26 -0.58 2.21 4.67
CA ALA A 26 -1.77 2.12 5.51
C ALA A 26 -2.57 0.85 5.22
N ARG A 27 -2.63 0.45 3.97
CA ARG A 27 -3.34 -0.78 3.61
C ARG A 27 -2.60 -2.01 4.16
N PHE A 28 -1.27 -1.99 4.13
CA PHE A 28 -0.51 -3.08 4.71
C PHE A 28 -0.84 -3.23 6.19
N ASP A 29 -0.85 -2.11 6.93
CA ASP A 29 -1.19 -2.12 8.34
C ASP A 29 -2.57 -2.74 8.55
N HIS A 30 -3.54 -2.32 7.74
CA HIS A 30 -4.91 -2.82 7.85
C HIS A 30 -4.99 -4.33 7.60
N VAL A 31 -4.39 -4.82 6.53
CA VAL A 31 -4.49 -6.26 6.23
C VAL A 31 -3.67 -7.10 7.21
N ALA A 32 -2.58 -6.55 7.74
CA ALA A 32 -1.78 -7.26 8.72
C ALA A 32 -2.57 -7.44 10.03
N ARG A 33 -3.27 -6.40 10.47
CA ARG A 33 -4.08 -6.50 11.68
C ARG A 33 -5.26 -7.43 11.48
N ALA A 34 -5.91 -7.34 10.33
CA ALA A 34 -7.04 -8.21 10.03
C ALA A 34 -6.62 -9.69 10.00
N GLY A 35 -5.40 -9.96 9.56
CA GLY A 35 -4.90 -11.31 9.48
C GLY A 35 -4.61 -11.96 10.82
N LEU A 36 -4.53 -11.18 11.90
CA LEU A 36 -4.29 -11.75 13.21
C LEU A 36 -5.49 -12.56 13.72
N GLY A 37 -6.71 -12.12 13.39
CA GLY A 37 -7.88 -12.84 13.80
C GLY A 37 -8.11 -12.82 15.31
N SER A 38 -9.17 -13.44 15.76
CA SER A 38 -9.56 -13.43 17.16
C SER A 38 -8.90 -14.53 17.97
N GLY A 39 -8.36 -15.54 17.32
CA GLY A 39 -7.74 -16.65 18.02
C GLY A 39 -6.28 -16.46 18.36
N VAL A 40 -5.73 -15.30 18.05
CA VAL A 40 -4.31 -15.04 18.26
C VAL A 40 -4.07 -14.67 19.72
N ASP A 41 -3.01 -15.23 20.30
CA ASP A 41 -2.62 -14.93 21.65
C ASP A 41 -2.34 -13.43 21.83
N ASP A 42 -2.74 -12.87 22.96
CA ASP A 42 -2.58 -11.44 23.23
C ASP A 42 -1.13 -10.99 23.16
N ALA A 43 -0.21 -11.82 23.63
CA ALA A 43 1.21 -11.46 23.59
C ALA A 43 1.69 -11.35 22.14
N VAL A 44 1.25 -12.25 21.28
CA VAL A 44 1.60 -12.21 19.86
C VAL A 44 0.99 -10.98 19.22
N ARG A 45 -0.28 -10.69 19.53
CA ARG A 45 -0.95 -9.52 18.98
C ARG A 45 -0.21 -8.23 19.37
N ARG A 46 0.15 -8.10 20.63
CA ARG A 46 0.86 -6.90 21.08
C ARG A 46 2.23 -6.78 20.40
N GLY A 47 2.91 -7.91 20.21
CA GLY A 47 4.20 -7.90 19.54
C GLY A 47 4.09 -7.43 18.10
N VAL A 48 3.09 -7.92 17.37
CA VAL A 48 2.87 -7.50 16.00
C VAL A 48 2.51 -6.03 15.96
N GLU A 49 1.57 -5.60 16.81
CA GLU A 49 1.14 -4.21 16.81
C GLU A 49 2.27 -3.25 17.16
N ALA A 50 3.19 -3.68 17.99
CA ALA A 50 4.34 -2.84 18.35
C ALA A 50 5.28 -2.65 17.16
N GLN A 51 5.34 -3.62 16.25
CA GLN A 51 6.24 -3.55 15.10
C GLN A 51 5.62 -2.83 13.91
N LEU A 52 4.30 -2.77 13.83
CA LEU A 52 3.62 -2.24 12.64
C LEU A 52 4.01 -0.80 12.28
N PRO A 53 4.15 0.13 13.23
CA PRO A 53 4.55 1.48 12.84
C PRO A 53 5.89 1.53 12.12
N GLY A 54 6.86 0.75 12.57
CA GLY A 54 8.16 0.69 11.92
C GLY A 54 8.09 0.05 10.54
N ILE A 55 7.33 -1.04 10.42
CA ILE A 55 7.16 -1.70 9.13
C ILE A 55 6.45 -0.76 8.17
N ARG A 56 5.42 -0.06 8.64
CA ARG A 56 4.67 0.87 7.82
C ARG A 56 5.58 1.99 7.29
N SER A 57 6.41 2.57 8.14
CA SER A 57 7.35 3.61 7.72
C SER A 57 8.35 3.08 6.71
N THR A 58 8.87 1.88 6.93
CA THR A 58 9.82 1.27 6.03
C THR A 58 9.19 1.00 4.66
N LEU A 59 7.96 0.49 4.66
CA LEU A 59 7.26 0.17 3.43
C LEU A 59 7.00 1.44 2.63
N GLU A 60 6.58 2.50 3.29
CA GLU A 60 6.33 3.77 2.60
C GLU A 60 7.63 4.30 2.00
N ARG A 61 8.73 4.24 2.74
CA ARG A 61 10.02 4.70 2.25
C ARG A 61 10.49 3.89 1.04
N LEU A 62 10.36 2.56 1.11
CA LEU A 62 10.77 1.70 0.00
C LEU A 62 9.92 1.97 -1.24
N CYS A 63 8.65 2.23 -1.06
CA CYS A 63 7.76 2.56 -2.16
C CYS A 63 8.18 3.86 -2.84
N ILE A 64 8.51 4.87 -2.04
CA ILE A 64 8.93 6.17 -2.55
C ILE A 64 10.29 6.09 -3.23
N GLU A 65 11.27 5.52 -2.53
CA GLU A 65 12.64 5.45 -3.04
C GLU A 65 12.74 4.53 -4.24
N GLY A 66 12.00 3.45 -4.22
CA GLY A 66 12.00 2.49 -5.32
C GLY A 66 11.14 2.92 -6.49
N LYS A 67 10.41 4.00 -6.33
CA LYS A 67 9.53 4.52 -7.39
C LYS A 67 8.59 3.44 -7.90
N TRP A 68 7.88 2.80 -6.98
CA TRP A 68 6.95 1.75 -7.33
C TRP A 68 5.90 2.30 -8.30
N SER A 69 5.57 1.51 -9.30
CA SER A 69 4.64 1.96 -10.33
C SER A 69 3.23 2.12 -9.79
N ALA A 70 2.42 2.88 -10.51
CA ALA A 70 1.01 3.03 -10.14
C ALA A 70 0.31 1.68 -10.14
N GLU A 71 0.69 0.80 -11.05
CA GLU A 71 0.09 -0.53 -11.11
C GLU A 71 0.32 -1.31 -9.81
N VAL A 72 1.54 -1.28 -9.29
CA VAL A 72 1.85 -1.95 -8.03
C VAL A 72 1.06 -1.32 -6.89
N ARG A 73 1.08 0.02 -6.81
CA ARG A 73 0.42 0.71 -5.72
C ARG A 73 -1.09 0.48 -5.72
N ASP A 74 -1.69 0.54 -6.89
CA ASP A 74 -3.13 0.32 -7.01
C ASP A 74 -3.50 -1.11 -6.65
N CYS A 75 -2.66 -2.07 -7.04
CA CYS A 75 -2.88 -3.47 -6.69
C CYS A 75 -2.89 -3.64 -5.17
N MET A 76 -1.89 -3.09 -4.50
CA MET A 76 -1.75 -3.24 -3.06
C MET A 76 -2.86 -2.54 -2.29
N VAL A 77 -3.25 -1.35 -2.74
CA VAL A 77 -4.32 -0.60 -2.06
C VAL A 77 -5.66 -1.30 -2.22
N GLY A 78 -5.84 -2.03 -3.31
CA GLY A 78 -7.07 -2.78 -3.54
C GLY A 78 -7.14 -4.13 -2.84
N ALA A 79 -6.05 -4.54 -2.18
CA ALA A 79 -6.02 -5.86 -1.56
C ALA A 79 -6.86 -5.89 -0.29
N ASP A 80 -7.65 -6.96 -0.13
CA ASP A 80 -8.51 -7.11 1.03
C ASP A 80 -7.87 -7.95 2.12
N ASP A 81 -6.82 -8.70 1.80
CA ASP A 81 -6.16 -9.53 2.78
C ASP A 81 -4.67 -9.57 2.49
N ARG A 82 -3.93 -10.20 3.41
CA ARG A 82 -2.48 -10.23 3.33
C ARG A 82 -1.99 -11.03 2.13
N VAL A 83 -2.65 -12.12 1.83
CA VAL A 83 -2.25 -12.97 0.70
C VAL A 83 -2.34 -12.20 -0.60
N THR A 84 -3.44 -11.49 -0.80
CA THR A 84 -3.62 -10.69 -2.01
C THR A 84 -2.63 -9.53 -2.05
N PHE A 85 -2.40 -8.88 -0.90
CA PHE A 85 -1.44 -7.79 -0.83
C PHE A 85 -0.05 -8.29 -1.23
N ASP A 86 0.37 -9.43 -0.65
CA ASP A 86 1.70 -9.98 -0.95
C ASP A 86 1.83 -10.41 -2.40
N ALA A 87 0.74 -10.87 -3.00
CA ALA A 87 0.77 -11.27 -4.41
C ALA A 87 1.07 -10.09 -5.32
N CYS A 88 0.70 -8.87 -4.91
CA CYS A 88 1.00 -7.69 -5.71
C CYS A 88 2.51 -7.46 -5.84
N ALA A 89 3.32 -8.03 -4.94
CA ALA A 89 4.76 -7.88 -5.00
C ALA A 89 5.34 -8.53 -6.26
N GLN A 90 4.59 -9.41 -6.91
CA GLN A 90 5.05 -9.99 -8.17
C GLN A 90 5.17 -8.94 -9.28
N LEU A 91 4.50 -7.81 -9.11
CA LEU A 91 4.58 -6.72 -10.09
C LEU A 91 5.81 -5.85 -9.88
N LEU A 92 6.52 -6.02 -8.78
CA LEU A 92 7.74 -5.25 -8.51
C LEU A 92 8.89 -5.76 -9.38
N THR A 93 9.86 -4.90 -9.63
CA THR A 93 11.09 -5.34 -10.29
C THR A 93 11.88 -6.19 -9.31
N ASP A 94 12.89 -6.90 -9.83
CA ASP A 94 13.74 -7.73 -8.98
C ASP A 94 14.46 -6.90 -7.92
N ASP A 95 14.94 -5.72 -8.30
CA ASP A 95 15.62 -4.83 -7.36
C ASP A 95 14.68 -4.37 -6.26
N GLN A 96 13.44 -4.04 -6.63
CA GLN A 96 12.45 -3.61 -5.65
C GLN A 96 12.11 -4.73 -4.68
N ARG A 97 11.97 -5.96 -5.20
CA ARG A 97 11.69 -7.10 -4.32
C ARG A 97 12.86 -7.38 -3.39
N ARG A 98 14.08 -7.27 -3.87
CA ARG A 98 15.25 -7.49 -3.01
C ARG A 98 15.30 -6.47 -1.88
N ALA A 99 14.90 -5.24 -2.15
CA ALA A 99 14.87 -4.22 -1.10
C ALA A 99 13.88 -4.56 0.00
N LEU A 100 12.79 -5.25 -0.34
CA LEU A 100 11.82 -5.65 0.68
C LEU A 100 12.39 -6.73 1.60
N ASP A 101 13.30 -7.56 1.09
CA ASP A 101 13.81 -8.69 1.85
C ASP A 101 14.93 -8.30 2.82
N LYS A 102 15.36 -7.08 2.82
CA LYS A 102 16.41 -6.62 3.73
C LYS A 102 15.91 -6.07 5.09
#